data_2814e510824bd5586a23f7cdcd99208e
#
_entry.id   2814e510824bd5586a23f7cdcd99208e
#
_cell.length_a   1.000
_cell.length_b   1.000
_cell.length_c   1.000
_cell.angle_alpha   90.00
_cell.angle_beta   90.00
_cell.angle_gamma   90.00
#
_symmetry.space_group_name_H-M   'P 1'
#
loop_
_entity.id
_entity.type
_entity.pdbx_description
1 polymer ?
#
loop_
_entity_poly.entity_id
_entity_poly.type
_entity_poly.pdbx_seq_one_letter_code
_entity_poly.pdbx_strand_id
1 'polypeptide(L)'
;MNVNNVKNESTNGAKVSQSFVTAWGTDPERYWERPDYVKVIADKAMEQIQLSLIEDYGKREWIGVLQSWGCVMPDKSVVGKILRWREMPALALHVHGYEHEGWVIISLNEGADTYEVELADEQFYAKEGSRVEDVYCDQLGSLIDTMVERGTCSEEEYKAKIAASYPELEWAAKQQGRQVVYL
;
A
#
# COMPACT_ATOMS: atom_id res chain seq x y z
N MET A 1 -3.13 -18.31 -53.06
CA MET A 1 -2.96 -17.02 -52.43
C MET A 1 -2.99 -17.24 -50.91
N ASN A 2 -1.84 -17.22 -50.27
CA ASN A 2 -1.68 -17.43 -48.87
C ASN A 2 -1.88 -16.10 -48.14
N VAL A 3 -2.86 -16.03 -47.28
CA VAL A 3 -3.07 -14.91 -46.37
C VAL A 3 -2.36 -15.25 -45.07
N ASN A 4 -1.30 -14.50 -44.78
CA ASN A 4 -0.48 -14.60 -43.57
C ASN A 4 -1.32 -14.33 -42.32
N ASN A 5 -1.39 -15.34 -41.48
CA ASN A 5 -1.93 -15.25 -40.13
C ASN A 5 -0.85 -14.64 -39.24
N VAL A 6 -0.94 -13.32 -38.97
CA VAL A 6 -0.14 -12.66 -37.92
C VAL A 6 -0.77 -13.04 -36.60
N LYS A 7 -0.12 -13.92 -35.87
CA LYS A 7 -0.43 -14.18 -34.48
C LYS A 7 -0.06 -12.95 -33.68
N ASN A 8 -1.06 -12.22 -33.23
CA ASN A 8 -0.92 -11.28 -32.12
C ASN A 8 -0.61 -12.08 -30.86
N GLU A 9 0.63 -12.09 -30.45
CA GLU A 9 1.03 -12.49 -29.12
C GLU A 9 0.54 -11.40 -28.16
N SER A 10 -0.61 -11.65 -27.57
CA SER A 10 -1.14 -10.89 -26.45
C SER A 10 -0.20 -11.08 -25.27
N THR A 11 0.54 -10.04 -24.94
CA THR A 11 1.28 -9.95 -23.69
C THR A 11 0.27 -10.12 -22.56
N ASN A 12 0.35 -11.25 -21.87
CA ASN A 12 -0.40 -11.53 -20.66
C ASN A 12 0.06 -10.58 -19.53
N GLY A 13 -0.42 -9.34 -19.54
CA GLY A 13 -0.43 -8.52 -18.36
C GLY A 13 -1.20 -9.27 -17.29
N ALA A 14 -0.56 -9.55 -16.17
CA ALA A 14 -1.20 -10.21 -15.03
C ALA A 14 -2.45 -9.42 -14.68
N LYS A 15 -3.64 -9.98 -14.94
CA LYS A 15 -4.90 -9.39 -14.50
C LYS A 15 -4.87 -9.40 -12.98
N VAL A 16 -4.75 -8.23 -12.39
CA VAL A 16 -4.97 -8.02 -10.95
C VAL A 16 -6.35 -8.57 -10.63
N SER A 17 -6.45 -9.41 -9.61
CA SER A 17 -7.69 -10.06 -9.20
C SER A 17 -8.80 -9.03 -9.02
N GLN A 18 -9.93 -9.21 -9.70
CA GLN A 18 -11.12 -8.33 -9.62
C GLN A 18 -11.79 -8.29 -8.23
N SER A 19 -11.26 -9.00 -7.25
CA SER A 19 -11.81 -9.09 -5.90
C SER A 19 -11.28 -8.03 -4.92
N PHE A 20 -10.35 -7.18 -5.35
CA PHE A 20 -9.76 -6.17 -4.49
C PHE A 20 -10.47 -4.82 -4.71
N VAL A 21 -11.23 -4.41 -3.72
CA VAL A 21 -12.00 -3.16 -3.76
C VAL A 21 -11.22 -2.08 -3.02
N THR A 22 -11.06 -0.93 -3.66
CA THR A 22 -10.46 0.27 -3.05
C THR A 22 -11.51 1.34 -2.85
N ALA A 23 -11.43 2.06 -1.75
CA ALA A 23 -12.30 3.18 -1.43
C ALA A 23 -11.45 4.39 -1.02
N TRP A 24 -11.50 5.45 -1.80
CA TRP A 24 -10.79 6.68 -1.51
C TRP A 24 -11.75 7.75 -1.00
N GLY A 25 -11.56 8.18 0.25
CA GLY A 25 -12.12 9.42 0.76
C GLY A 25 -11.36 10.63 0.22
N THR A 26 -11.88 11.83 0.48
CA THR A 26 -11.18 13.10 0.22
C THR A 26 -10.81 13.75 1.54
N ASP A 27 -9.65 14.38 1.60
CA ASP A 27 -9.30 15.27 2.71
C ASP A 27 -9.75 16.68 2.40
N PRO A 28 -10.75 17.26 3.14
CA PRO A 28 -11.32 18.55 2.81
C PRO A 28 -10.34 19.72 2.98
N GLU A 29 -9.31 19.58 3.82
CA GLU A 29 -8.29 20.60 4.04
C GLU A 29 -7.16 20.57 3.00
N ARG A 30 -6.99 19.40 2.37
CA ARG A 30 -5.93 19.12 1.39
C ARG A 30 -6.49 18.72 0.04
N TYR A 31 -7.69 19.21 -0.26
CA TYR A 31 -8.40 18.84 -1.46
C TYR A 31 -7.74 19.44 -2.71
N TRP A 32 -7.71 18.64 -3.77
CA TRP A 32 -7.23 19.08 -5.07
C TRP A 32 -8.37 19.56 -5.96
N GLU A 33 -8.16 20.60 -6.75
CA GLU A 33 -9.19 21.14 -7.65
C GLU A 33 -9.64 20.16 -8.76
N ARG A 34 -8.84 19.10 -8.99
CA ARG A 34 -9.11 18.07 -9.99
C ARG A 34 -9.21 16.68 -9.34
N PRO A 35 -10.30 16.37 -8.64
CA PRO A 35 -10.45 15.14 -7.88
C PRO A 35 -10.37 13.87 -8.73
N ASP A 36 -10.92 13.92 -9.96
CA ASP A 36 -10.88 12.78 -10.87
C ASP A 36 -9.44 12.43 -11.28
N TYR A 37 -8.62 13.43 -11.48
CA TYR A 37 -7.21 13.25 -11.78
C TYR A 37 -6.44 12.64 -10.59
N VAL A 38 -6.62 13.20 -9.41
CA VAL A 38 -5.98 12.69 -8.19
C VAL A 38 -6.42 11.26 -7.90
N LYS A 39 -7.69 10.94 -8.15
CA LYS A 39 -8.20 9.57 -8.05
C LYS A 39 -7.48 8.62 -9.01
N VAL A 40 -7.28 9.00 -10.25
CA VAL A 40 -6.53 8.19 -11.23
C VAL A 40 -5.10 7.94 -10.75
N ILE A 41 -4.43 8.95 -10.19
CA ILE A 41 -3.09 8.80 -9.62
C ILE A 41 -3.11 7.85 -8.41
N ALA A 42 -4.11 7.96 -7.53
CA ALA A 42 -4.25 7.07 -6.37
C ALA A 42 -4.50 5.61 -6.79
N ASP A 43 -5.40 5.39 -7.75
CA ASP A 43 -5.66 4.05 -8.29
C ASP A 43 -4.40 3.46 -8.92
N LYS A 44 -3.63 4.30 -9.64
CA LYS A 44 -2.34 3.89 -10.24
C LYS A 44 -1.29 3.57 -9.20
N ALA A 45 -1.14 4.39 -8.17
CA ALA A 45 -0.21 4.13 -7.06
C ALA A 45 -0.55 2.80 -6.38
N MET A 46 -1.83 2.53 -6.12
CA MET A 46 -2.27 1.27 -5.52
C MET A 46 -1.99 0.06 -6.42
N GLU A 47 -2.21 0.18 -7.73
CA GLU A 47 -1.85 -0.86 -8.71
C GLU A 47 -0.34 -1.16 -8.67
N GLN A 48 0.50 -0.13 -8.61
CA GLN A 48 1.96 -0.30 -8.54
C GLN A 48 2.41 -0.96 -7.23
N ILE A 49 1.81 -0.57 -6.09
CA ILE A 49 2.04 -1.24 -4.81
C ILE A 49 1.72 -2.73 -4.91
N GLN A 50 0.56 -3.09 -5.47
CA GLN A 50 0.18 -4.49 -5.65
C GLN A 50 1.16 -5.26 -6.53
N LEU A 51 1.56 -4.69 -7.66
CA LEU A 51 2.51 -5.32 -8.59
C LEU A 51 3.87 -5.53 -7.94
N SER A 52 4.39 -4.53 -7.24
CA SER A 52 5.63 -4.62 -6.49
C SER A 52 5.57 -5.71 -5.40
N LEU A 53 4.48 -5.76 -4.62
CA LEU A 53 4.30 -6.80 -3.60
C LEU A 53 4.16 -8.21 -4.21
N ILE A 54 3.51 -8.34 -5.37
CA ILE A 54 3.41 -9.63 -6.07
C ILE A 54 4.79 -10.08 -6.55
N GLU A 55 5.62 -9.17 -7.01
CA GLU A 55 6.98 -9.45 -7.45
C GLU A 55 7.87 -9.90 -6.29
N ASP A 56 7.80 -9.18 -5.15
CA ASP A 56 8.66 -9.42 -3.99
C ASP A 56 8.21 -10.62 -3.14
N TYR A 57 6.91 -10.81 -2.95
CA TYR A 57 6.35 -11.80 -2.00
C TYR A 57 5.56 -12.92 -2.68
N GLY A 58 5.15 -12.75 -3.92
CA GLY A 58 4.37 -13.73 -4.66
C GLY A 58 2.87 -13.44 -4.73
N LYS A 59 2.22 -14.13 -5.68
CA LYS A 59 0.80 -13.91 -6.02
C LYS A 59 -0.20 -14.32 -4.93
N ARG A 60 0.23 -15.09 -3.94
CA ARG A 60 -0.64 -15.54 -2.85
C ARG A 60 -0.44 -14.72 -1.59
N GLU A 61 0.77 -14.27 -1.37
CA GLU A 61 1.25 -13.68 -0.12
C GLU A 61 1.06 -12.16 -0.06
N TRP A 62 1.02 -11.47 -1.21
CA TRP A 62 0.95 -10.00 -1.28
C TRP A 62 -0.21 -9.38 -0.50
N ILE A 63 -1.38 -10.02 -0.48
CA ILE A 63 -2.53 -9.51 0.26
C ILE A 63 -2.33 -9.64 1.77
N GLY A 64 -1.61 -10.66 2.21
CA GLY A 64 -1.22 -10.83 3.62
C GLY A 64 -0.30 -9.69 4.07
N VAL A 65 0.61 -9.24 3.20
CA VAL A 65 1.46 -8.07 3.48
C VAL A 65 0.61 -6.81 3.64
N LEU A 66 -0.33 -6.54 2.73
CA LEU A 66 -1.25 -5.41 2.90
C LEU A 66 -2.12 -5.51 4.16
N GLN A 67 -2.53 -6.72 4.53
CA GLN A 67 -3.28 -6.94 5.77
C GLN A 67 -2.42 -6.66 7.01
N SER A 68 -1.13 -6.99 6.98
CA SER A 68 -0.21 -6.68 8.09
C SER A 68 -0.05 -5.17 8.29
N TRP A 69 -0.15 -4.38 7.23
CA TRP A 69 -0.17 -2.91 7.35
C TRP A 69 -1.46 -2.37 8.00
N GLY A 70 -2.47 -3.20 8.19
CA GLY A 70 -3.75 -2.79 8.80
C GLY A 70 -4.64 -1.89 7.93
N CYS A 71 -4.29 -1.67 6.66
CA CYS A 71 -5.06 -0.82 5.75
C CYS A 71 -6.16 -1.55 4.98
N VAL A 72 -6.32 -2.85 5.18
CA VAL A 72 -7.31 -3.69 4.49
C VAL A 72 -8.50 -4.01 5.40
N MET A 73 -9.68 -3.64 4.96
CA MET A 73 -10.94 -3.96 5.64
C MET A 73 -11.35 -5.43 5.45
N PRO A 74 -12.27 -5.95 6.30
CA PRO A 74 -12.74 -7.35 6.17
C PRO A 74 -13.36 -7.70 4.81
N ASP A 75 -13.94 -6.73 4.11
CA ASP A 75 -14.49 -6.87 2.75
C ASP A 75 -13.43 -6.81 1.65
N LYS A 76 -12.16 -6.77 2.04
CA LYS A 76 -10.98 -6.61 1.17
C LYS A 76 -10.88 -5.25 0.48
N SER A 77 -11.60 -4.24 0.95
CA SER A 77 -11.34 -2.87 0.52
C SER A 77 -10.10 -2.29 1.21
N VAL A 78 -9.32 -1.53 0.46
CA VAL A 78 -8.28 -0.66 1.02
C VAL A 78 -8.89 0.71 1.21
N VAL A 79 -8.77 1.23 2.43
CA VAL A 79 -9.31 2.55 2.78
C VAL A 79 -8.18 3.56 2.85
N GLY A 80 -8.35 4.65 2.13
CA GLY A 80 -7.39 5.73 2.08
C GLY A 80 -8.04 7.05 1.72
N LYS A 81 -7.22 8.04 1.56
CA LYS A 81 -7.62 9.39 1.14
C LYS A 81 -6.83 9.83 -0.07
N ILE A 82 -7.51 10.50 -1.01
CA ILE A 82 -6.85 11.28 -2.05
C ILE A 82 -6.65 12.70 -1.53
N LEU A 83 -5.46 13.23 -1.71
CA LEU A 83 -5.13 14.54 -1.19
C LEU A 83 -4.00 15.21 -1.98
N ARG A 84 -3.80 16.50 -1.72
CA ARG A 84 -2.65 17.26 -2.16
C ARG A 84 -1.62 17.26 -1.05
N TRP A 85 -0.43 16.77 -1.35
CA TRP A 85 0.68 16.74 -0.41
C TRP A 85 1.93 17.34 -1.03
N ARG A 86 2.50 18.36 -0.39
CA ARG A 86 3.66 19.09 -0.95
C ARG A 86 3.47 19.50 -2.41
N GLU A 87 2.28 20.01 -2.75
CA GLU A 87 1.88 20.41 -4.10
C GLU A 87 1.75 19.26 -5.12
N MET A 88 1.86 18.01 -4.70
CA MET A 88 1.73 16.81 -5.55
C MET A 88 0.42 16.06 -5.31
N PRO A 89 -0.14 15.40 -6.34
CA PRO A 89 -1.24 14.48 -6.15
C PRO A 89 -0.77 13.26 -5.36
N ALA A 90 -1.54 12.86 -4.36
CA ALA A 90 -1.13 11.81 -3.44
C ALA A 90 -2.28 10.88 -3.04
N LEU A 91 -1.92 9.64 -2.78
CA LEU A 91 -2.68 8.67 -2.03
C LEU A 91 -2.13 8.61 -0.60
N ALA A 92 -3.00 8.72 0.39
CA ALA A 92 -2.67 8.43 1.78
C ALA A 92 -3.38 7.14 2.21
N LEU A 93 -2.63 6.15 2.68
CA LEU A 93 -3.13 4.91 3.27
C LEU A 93 -3.09 5.02 4.78
N HIS A 94 -4.21 4.70 5.44
CA HIS A 94 -4.24 4.62 6.91
C HIS A 94 -3.74 3.26 7.35
N VAL A 95 -2.68 3.24 8.13
CA VAL A 95 -1.96 2.02 8.50
C VAL A 95 -1.88 1.85 10.01
N HIS A 96 -1.82 0.60 10.44
CA HIS A 96 -1.62 0.16 11.82
C HIS A 96 -0.58 -0.95 11.83
N GLY A 97 0.62 -0.64 11.33
CA GLY A 97 1.73 -1.58 11.29
C GLY A 97 2.54 -1.57 12.56
N TYR A 98 3.51 -2.46 12.63
CA TYR A 98 4.36 -2.62 13.81
C TYR A 98 5.33 -1.44 14.02
N GLU A 99 5.86 -0.87 12.94
CA GLU A 99 6.84 0.23 12.97
C GLU A 99 6.18 1.61 12.84
N HIS A 100 4.98 1.67 12.27
CA HIS A 100 4.25 2.92 12.09
C HIS A 100 2.74 2.75 12.15
N GLU A 101 2.11 3.64 12.91
CA GLU A 101 0.66 3.85 12.96
C GLU A 101 0.35 5.28 12.53
N GLY A 102 -0.63 5.43 11.62
CA GLY A 102 -1.00 6.72 11.06
C GLY A 102 -1.16 6.66 9.54
N TRP A 103 -0.57 7.59 8.82
CA TRP A 103 -0.68 7.71 7.37
C TRP A 103 0.64 7.41 6.66
N VAL A 104 0.57 6.61 5.61
CA VAL A 104 1.60 6.52 4.57
C VAL A 104 1.12 7.35 3.39
N ILE A 105 1.89 8.34 2.99
CA ILE A 105 1.55 9.25 1.91
C ILE A 105 2.43 8.93 0.71
N ILE A 106 1.80 8.57 -0.40
CA ILE A 106 2.44 8.21 -1.66
C ILE A 106 2.10 9.30 -2.66
N SER A 107 3.04 10.17 -2.95
CA SER A 107 2.89 11.31 -3.87
C SER A 107 3.54 11.01 -5.20
N LEU A 108 2.91 11.41 -6.30
CA LEU A 108 3.51 11.34 -7.62
C LEU A 108 4.25 12.65 -7.95
N ASN A 109 5.57 12.56 -8.12
CA ASN A 109 6.36 13.62 -8.68
C ASN A 109 6.30 13.54 -10.21
N GLU A 110 5.38 14.29 -10.81
CA GLU A 110 5.13 14.26 -12.25
C GLU A 110 6.34 14.74 -13.07
N GLY A 111 7.17 15.61 -12.50
CA GLY A 111 8.36 16.13 -13.17
C GLY A 111 9.49 15.11 -13.29
N ALA A 112 9.59 14.21 -12.32
CA ALA A 112 10.60 13.16 -12.27
C ALA A 112 10.06 11.79 -12.73
N ASP A 113 8.74 11.64 -12.84
CA ASP A 113 8.05 10.37 -13.09
C ASP A 113 8.39 9.30 -12.04
N THR A 114 8.52 9.73 -10.78
CA THR A 114 8.82 8.90 -9.62
C THR A 114 7.82 9.17 -8.51
N TYR A 115 7.81 8.31 -7.50
CA TYR A 115 7.04 8.53 -6.28
C TYR A 115 7.90 9.12 -5.17
N GLU A 116 7.22 9.79 -4.26
CA GLU A 116 7.76 10.15 -2.96
C GLU A 116 6.89 9.50 -1.88
N VAL A 117 7.52 8.86 -0.90
CA VAL A 117 6.82 8.21 0.21
C VAL A 117 7.21 8.89 1.51
N GLU A 118 6.20 9.27 2.29
CA GLU A 118 6.41 9.95 3.57
C GLU A 118 5.42 9.44 4.61
N LEU A 119 5.85 9.31 5.87
CA LEU A 119 4.98 8.95 6.98
C LEU A 119 4.41 10.20 7.65
N ALA A 120 3.17 10.12 8.09
CA ALA A 120 2.53 11.16 8.88
C ALA A 120 1.71 10.55 10.02
N ASP A 121 1.51 11.33 11.08
CA ASP A 121 0.63 10.94 12.18
C ASP A 121 -0.86 11.04 11.80
N GLU A 122 -1.73 10.73 12.76
CA GLU A 122 -3.19 10.78 12.58
C GLU A 122 -3.72 12.16 12.17
N GLN A 123 -3.01 13.23 12.51
CA GLN A 123 -3.35 14.62 12.20
C GLN A 123 -2.68 15.14 10.92
N PHE A 124 -2.01 14.28 10.17
CA PHE A 124 -1.22 14.64 8.98
C PHE A 124 -0.01 15.55 9.26
N TYR A 125 0.61 15.42 10.44
CA TYR A 125 1.95 15.98 10.65
C TYR A 125 2.99 14.99 10.15
N ALA A 126 3.82 15.45 9.22
CA ALA A 126 4.89 14.63 8.64
C ALA A 126 5.87 14.17 9.73
N LYS A 127 6.21 12.88 9.71
CA LYS A 127 7.24 12.32 10.58
C LYS A 127 8.62 12.75 10.05
N GLU A 128 9.37 13.47 10.87
CA GLU A 128 10.69 13.98 10.49
C GLU A 128 11.63 12.83 10.07
N GLY A 129 12.32 13.03 8.93
CA GLY A 129 13.27 12.07 8.39
C GLY A 129 12.65 10.83 7.72
N SER A 130 11.32 10.75 7.61
CA SER A 130 10.66 9.61 6.96
C SER A 130 10.51 9.73 5.44
N ARG A 131 10.74 10.92 4.88
CA ARG A 131 10.55 11.15 3.44
C ARG A 131 11.60 10.46 2.60
N VAL A 132 11.15 9.67 1.65
CA VAL A 132 11.98 9.01 0.63
C VAL A 132 11.55 9.52 -0.73
N GLU A 133 12.47 10.08 -1.47
CA GLU A 133 12.29 10.63 -2.82
C GLU A 133 12.79 9.63 -3.88
N ASP A 134 12.46 9.88 -5.14
CA ASP A 134 12.91 9.08 -6.30
C ASP A 134 12.59 7.59 -6.20
N VAL A 135 11.43 7.25 -5.65
CA VAL A 135 10.96 5.87 -5.52
C VAL A 135 10.33 5.41 -6.83
N TYR A 136 10.86 4.34 -7.40
CA TYR A 136 10.28 3.74 -8.60
C TYR A 136 9.11 2.81 -8.26
N CYS A 137 8.26 2.57 -9.24
CA CYS A 137 7.03 1.81 -9.07
C CYS A 137 7.25 0.38 -8.55
N ASP A 138 8.33 -0.27 -8.92
CA ASP A 138 8.73 -1.61 -8.49
C ASP A 138 9.27 -1.67 -7.05
N GLN A 139 9.59 -0.52 -6.46
CA GLN A 139 10.10 -0.40 -5.11
C GLN A 139 9.03 -0.05 -4.06
N LEU A 140 7.86 0.37 -4.50
CA LEU A 140 6.82 0.92 -3.61
C LEU A 140 6.40 -0.06 -2.52
N GLY A 141 6.11 -1.30 -2.88
CA GLY A 141 5.63 -2.31 -1.94
C GLY A 141 6.65 -2.62 -0.85
N SER A 142 7.87 -2.96 -1.22
CA SER A 142 8.94 -3.31 -0.26
C SER A 142 9.37 -2.13 0.60
N LEU A 143 9.40 -0.91 0.03
CA LEU A 143 9.69 0.30 0.80
C LEU A 143 8.62 0.55 1.86
N ILE A 144 7.34 0.53 1.48
CA ILE A 144 6.23 0.75 2.42
C ILE A 144 6.23 -0.34 3.49
N ASP A 145 6.43 -1.60 3.12
CA ASP A 145 6.53 -2.71 4.08
C ASP A 145 7.65 -2.49 5.09
N THR A 146 8.80 -2.02 4.64
CA THR A 146 9.92 -1.66 5.52
C THR A 146 9.55 -0.51 6.46
N MET A 147 8.87 0.52 5.97
CA MET A 147 8.54 1.71 6.76
C MET A 147 7.42 1.46 7.78
N VAL A 148 6.50 0.56 7.47
CA VAL A 148 5.25 0.33 8.23
C VAL A 148 5.34 -0.90 9.13
N GLU A 149 5.94 -1.99 8.65
CA GLU A 149 5.83 -3.30 9.31
C GLU A 149 7.19 -3.91 9.67
N ARG A 150 8.07 -4.08 8.71
CA ARG A 150 9.29 -4.85 8.91
C ARG A 150 10.43 -4.07 9.59
N GLY A 151 10.50 -2.77 9.39
CA GLY A 151 11.65 -1.97 9.82
C GLY A 151 12.95 -2.43 9.13
N THR A 152 14.05 -2.30 9.85
CA THR A 152 15.38 -2.77 9.41
C THR A 152 15.73 -4.17 9.91
N CYS A 153 14.75 -4.89 10.43
CA CYS A 153 14.94 -6.23 10.97
C CYS A 153 15.25 -7.25 9.86
N SER A 154 16.05 -8.26 10.20
CA SER A 154 16.14 -9.45 9.37
C SER A 154 14.78 -10.19 9.34
N GLU A 155 14.58 -11.06 8.36
CA GLU A 155 13.35 -11.84 8.27
C GLU A 155 13.11 -12.71 9.51
N GLU A 156 14.19 -13.25 10.08
CA GLU A 156 14.14 -14.07 11.30
C GLU A 156 13.76 -13.25 12.53
N GLU A 157 14.34 -12.04 12.68
CA GLU A 157 13.98 -11.11 13.75
C GLU A 157 12.54 -10.63 13.63
N TYR A 158 12.09 -10.33 12.42
CA TYR A 158 10.70 -9.94 12.15
C TYR A 158 9.72 -11.06 12.52
N LYS A 159 9.98 -12.31 12.08
CA LYS A 159 9.17 -13.48 12.45
C LYS A 159 9.13 -13.69 13.97
N ALA A 160 10.26 -13.50 14.64
CA ALA A 160 10.32 -13.61 16.10
C ALA A 160 9.50 -12.52 16.81
N LYS A 161 9.55 -11.26 16.33
CA LYS A 161 8.75 -10.16 16.85
C LYS A 161 7.25 -10.43 16.69
N ILE A 162 6.82 -10.88 15.52
CA ILE A 162 5.42 -11.21 15.24
C ILE A 162 4.96 -12.37 16.13
N ALA A 163 5.76 -13.43 16.25
CA ALA A 163 5.43 -14.55 17.14
C ALA A 163 5.30 -14.12 18.60
N ALA A 164 6.13 -13.19 19.06
CA ALA A 164 6.04 -12.64 20.41
C ALA A 164 4.79 -11.80 20.65
N SER A 165 4.21 -11.18 19.60
CA SER A 165 2.97 -10.40 19.68
C SER A 165 1.69 -11.24 19.64
N TYR A 166 1.74 -12.51 19.23
CA TYR A 166 0.57 -13.39 19.10
C TYR A 166 -0.29 -13.50 20.35
N PRO A 167 0.25 -13.66 21.57
CA PRO A 167 -0.58 -13.75 22.77
C PRO A 167 -1.43 -12.51 23.00
N GLU A 168 -0.91 -11.32 22.71
CA GLU A 168 -1.64 -10.05 22.84
C GLU A 168 -2.73 -9.92 21.78
N LEU A 169 -2.43 -10.30 20.55
CA LEU A 169 -3.38 -10.32 19.43
C LEU A 169 -4.52 -11.32 19.69
N GLU A 170 -4.20 -12.52 20.17
CA GLU A 170 -5.21 -13.51 20.54
C GLU A 170 -6.10 -13.04 21.68
N TRP A 171 -5.51 -12.41 22.71
CA TRP A 171 -6.26 -11.84 23.81
C TRP A 171 -7.19 -10.72 23.35
N ALA A 172 -6.69 -9.78 22.54
CA ALA A 172 -7.47 -8.68 22.00
C ALA A 172 -8.61 -9.16 21.08
N ALA A 173 -8.33 -10.13 20.21
CA ALA A 173 -9.32 -10.72 19.33
C ALA A 173 -10.43 -11.45 20.11
N LYS A 174 -10.06 -12.17 21.17
CA LYS A 174 -11.01 -12.86 22.06
C LYS A 174 -11.93 -11.88 22.79
N GLN A 175 -11.43 -10.74 23.23
CA GLN A 175 -12.24 -9.68 23.83
C GLN A 175 -13.29 -9.11 22.86
N GLN A 176 -12.98 -9.10 21.58
CA GLN A 176 -13.86 -8.64 20.50
C GLN A 176 -14.73 -9.73 19.88
N GLY A 177 -14.70 -10.97 20.43
CA GLY A 177 -15.40 -12.12 19.85
C GLY A 177 -14.88 -12.54 18.47
N ARG A 178 -13.63 -12.23 18.18
CA ARG A 178 -12.94 -12.55 16.92
C ARG A 178 -11.94 -13.68 17.12
N GLN A 179 -11.61 -14.36 16.03
CA GLN A 179 -10.56 -15.38 16.00
C GLN A 179 -9.40 -14.86 15.16
N VAL A 180 -8.19 -14.99 15.70
CA VAL A 180 -6.96 -14.71 14.92
C VAL A 180 -6.67 -15.92 14.05
N VAL A 181 -6.51 -15.69 12.75
CA VAL A 181 -6.10 -16.71 11.79
C VAL A 181 -4.66 -16.39 11.39
N TYR A 182 -3.75 -17.27 11.74
CA TYR A 182 -2.35 -17.21 11.30
C TYR A 182 -2.25 -17.83 9.91
N LEU A 183 -1.67 -17.08 8.96
CA LEU A 183 -1.42 -17.53 7.59
C LEU A 183 0.01 -18.06 7.46
#